data_e801b40ceaece0b8ef85d830f4887e87
#
_entry.id   e801b40ceaece0b8ef85d830f4887e87
#
_cell.length_a   1.000
_cell.length_b   1.000
_cell.length_c   1.000
_cell.angle_alpha   90.00
_cell.angle_beta   90.00
_cell.angle_gamma   90.00
#
_symmetry.space_group_name_H-M   'P 1'
#
loop_
_entity.id
_entity.type
_entity.pdbx_description
1 polymer ?
#
loop_
_entity_poly.entity_id
_entity_poly.type
_entity_poly.pdbx_seq_one_letter_code
_entity_poly.pdbx_strand_id
1 'polypeptide(L)'
;MKKRYLFIMLIVLSIASIFIGVKDISLMDIVHWDQDKMQVVFISRLPRLISIIVAGVSLSISGLIMQQLSRNKFVSPTTAGTMDSAKLGVLVSLMLFTTASPLEKMLVAFVFALAGTFLFMQILKRIKFKDAIFIPLVGIMFGNIISSVTTFFAYKYDLIQNINSWLQGDFSMIMKGRYEILYLSIPLVIIAFLYANRFTVAGMGEDFATNLGMNYNRVLNIGLVIVSLISALVVLTVGMIPFLGLIIPNIVSIYRGDNLKNSLPHTALLGAVFVLACDILGRVVIYPYEISIGLTVGVIGSGIFLYLLMRRNAYAA
;
A
#
# COMPACT_ATOMS: atom_id res chain seq x y z
N MET A 1 20.99 -3.92 8.69
CA MET A 1 20.50 -5.20 8.12
C MET A 1 21.08 -5.40 6.73
N LYS A 2 21.65 -6.59 6.41
CA LYS A 2 22.16 -6.88 5.05
C LYS A 2 21.00 -7.38 4.17
N LYS A 3 20.91 -6.91 2.91
CA LYS A 3 19.85 -7.30 1.96
C LYS A 3 19.67 -8.83 1.83
N ARG A 4 20.80 -9.57 1.87
CA ARG A 4 20.78 -11.03 1.76
C ARG A 4 19.93 -11.73 2.83
N TYR A 5 19.92 -11.21 4.06
CA TYR A 5 19.11 -11.83 5.14
C TYR A 5 17.61 -11.58 4.93
N LEU A 6 17.24 -10.38 4.48
CA LEU A 6 15.85 -10.08 4.12
C LEU A 6 15.38 -10.95 2.96
N PHE A 7 16.24 -11.14 1.96
CA PHE A 7 15.92 -11.98 0.81
C PHE A 7 15.75 -13.46 1.20
N ILE A 8 16.65 -13.99 2.03
CA ILE A 8 16.54 -15.37 2.56
C ILE A 8 15.25 -15.50 3.38
N MET A 9 14.95 -14.53 4.26
CA MET A 9 13.75 -14.53 5.07
C MET A 9 12.48 -14.50 4.19
N LEU A 10 12.48 -13.69 3.11
CA LEU A 10 11.38 -13.65 2.16
C LEU A 10 11.17 -15.03 1.50
N ILE A 11 12.23 -15.69 1.06
CA ILE A 11 12.14 -17.04 0.46
C ILE A 11 11.57 -18.05 1.47
N VAL A 12 12.10 -18.10 2.68
CA VAL A 12 11.64 -19.02 3.72
C VAL A 12 10.18 -18.81 4.05
N LEU A 13 9.76 -17.55 4.26
CA LEU A 13 8.36 -17.22 4.53
C LEU A 13 7.47 -17.50 3.32
N SER A 14 7.95 -17.29 2.09
CA SER A 14 7.20 -17.62 0.87
C SER A 14 6.91 -19.11 0.76
N ILE A 15 7.92 -19.93 1.04
CA ILE A 15 7.75 -21.40 1.08
C ILE A 15 6.76 -21.77 2.19
N ALA A 16 6.94 -21.25 3.40
CA ALA A 16 6.02 -21.51 4.52
C ALA A 16 4.57 -21.10 4.18
N SER A 17 4.37 -19.95 3.53
CA SER A 17 3.05 -19.44 3.13
C SER A 17 2.31 -20.36 2.16
N ILE A 18 3.03 -21.10 1.30
CA ILE A 18 2.41 -22.05 0.37
C ILE A 18 1.86 -23.28 1.12
N PHE A 19 2.54 -23.71 2.19
CA PHE A 19 2.11 -24.90 2.94
C PHE A 19 1.07 -24.59 4.03
N ILE A 20 1.05 -23.38 4.57
CA ILE A 20 0.10 -22.97 5.63
C ILE A 20 -1.25 -22.60 5.02
N GLY A 21 -2.31 -23.27 5.46
CA GLY A 21 -3.70 -22.99 5.09
C GLY A 21 -4.65 -24.12 5.47
N VAL A 22 -5.97 -23.91 5.34
CA VAL A 22 -7.01 -24.85 5.79
C VAL A 22 -6.92 -26.21 5.08
N LYS A 23 -6.62 -26.24 3.78
CA LYS A 23 -6.39 -27.49 3.06
C LYS A 23 -4.93 -27.88 3.21
N ASP A 24 -4.68 -29.03 3.84
CA ASP A 24 -3.32 -29.53 4.02
C ASP A 24 -2.69 -29.91 2.68
N ILE A 25 -1.51 -29.34 2.43
CA ILE A 25 -0.69 -29.64 1.26
C ILE A 25 0.69 -30.07 1.79
N SER A 26 1.07 -31.33 1.49
CA SER A 26 2.39 -31.86 1.84
C SER A 26 3.38 -31.72 0.67
N LEU A 27 4.67 -31.83 0.96
CA LEU A 27 5.70 -31.87 -0.07
C LEU A 27 5.49 -33.05 -1.04
N MET A 28 4.98 -34.19 -0.50
CA MET A 28 4.69 -35.39 -1.31
C MET A 28 3.59 -35.11 -2.34
N ASP A 29 2.57 -34.31 -2.01
CA ASP A 29 1.48 -33.96 -2.93
C ASP A 29 1.98 -33.14 -4.12
N ILE A 30 2.98 -32.29 -3.89
CA ILE A 30 3.62 -31.51 -4.96
C ILE A 30 4.47 -32.44 -5.85
N VAL A 31 5.22 -33.36 -5.26
CA VAL A 31 6.07 -34.32 -6.00
C VAL A 31 5.24 -35.30 -6.83
N HIS A 32 4.12 -35.82 -6.28
CA HIS A 32 3.22 -36.72 -7.00
C HIS A 32 2.22 -36.03 -7.92
N TRP A 33 2.27 -34.70 -8.03
CA TRP A 33 1.39 -33.90 -8.89
C TRP A 33 -0.11 -34.18 -8.67
N ASP A 34 -0.56 -34.23 -7.40
CA ASP A 34 -1.97 -34.37 -7.05
C ASP A 34 -2.76 -33.21 -7.68
N GLN A 35 -3.63 -33.50 -8.67
CA GLN A 35 -4.31 -32.49 -9.47
C GLN A 35 -5.20 -31.57 -8.61
N ASP A 36 -5.91 -32.11 -7.61
CA ASP A 36 -6.81 -31.34 -6.76
C ASP A 36 -6.06 -30.37 -5.84
N LYS A 37 -4.91 -30.80 -5.33
CA LYS A 37 -4.05 -29.99 -4.47
C LYS A 37 -3.27 -28.95 -5.27
N MET A 38 -2.80 -29.32 -6.46
CA MET A 38 -2.12 -28.39 -7.36
C MET A 38 -3.06 -27.29 -7.86
N GLN A 39 -4.34 -27.57 -8.11
CA GLN A 39 -5.32 -26.52 -8.42
C GLN A 39 -5.40 -25.48 -7.28
N VAL A 40 -5.45 -25.89 -6.03
CA VAL A 40 -5.46 -24.96 -4.88
C VAL A 40 -4.20 -24.09 -4.86
N VAL A 41 -3.03 -24.69 -5.15
CA VAL A 41 -1.75 -23.94 -5.21
C VAL A 41 -1.83 -22.86 -6.30
N PHE A 42 -2.25 -23.19 -7.52
CA PHE A 42 -2.22 -22.27 -8.65
C PHE A 42 -3.38 -21.25 -8.65
N ILE A 43 -4.55 -21.62 -8.15
CA ILE A 43 -5.74 -20.74 -8.18
C ILE A 43 -5.80 -19.82 -6.95
N SER A 44 -5.29 -20.24 -5.79
CA SER A 44 -5.42 -19.51 -4.54
C SER A 44 -4.08 -19.13 -3.92
N ARG A 45 -3.20 -20.10 -3.61
CA ARG A 45 -2.00 -19.85 -2.78
C ARG A 45 -0.94 -19.01 -3.49
N LEU A 46 -0.63 -19.30 -4.75
CA LEU A 46 0.32 -18.52 -5.53
C LEU A 46 -0.19 -17.10 -5.82
N PRO A 47 -1.45 -16.90 -6.27
CA PRO A 47 -2.02 -15.56 -6.40
C PRO A 47 -1.96 -14.76 -5.10
N ARG A 48 -2.32 -15.37 -3.96
CA ARG A 48 -2.22 -14.74 -2.64
C ARG A 48 -0.79 -14.33 -2.32
N LEU A 49 0.18 -15.26 -2.43
CA LEU A 49 1.59 -14.99 -2.17
C LEU A 49 2.14 -13.84 -3.02
N ILE A 50 1.87 -13.87 -4.32
CA ILE A 50 2.31 -12.82 -5.25
C ILE A 50 1.68 -11.48 -4.84
N SER A 51 0.39 -11.46 -4.53
CA SER A 51 -0.31 -10.24 -4.12
C SER A 51 0.25 -9.67 -2.82
N ILE A 52 0.58 -10.51 -1.84
CA ILE A 52 1.22 -10.10 -0.58
C ILE A 52 2.57 -9.43 -0.86
N ILE A 53 3.41 -10.06 -1.67
CA ILE A 53 4.74 -9.52 -2.01
C ILE A 53 4.60 -8.20 -2.77
N VAL A 54 3.77 -8.15 -3.81
CA VAL A 54 3.60 -6.95 -4.64
C VAL A 54 2.98 -5.81 -3.83
N ALA A 55 1.95 -6.07 -3.02
CA ALA A 55 1.33 -5.05 -2.18
C ALA A 55 2.31 -4.55 -1.10
N GLY A 56 3.04 -5.47 -0.45
CA GLY A 56 4.05 -5.14 0.57
C GLY A 56 5.17 -4.26 0.04
N VAL A 57 5.73 -4.61 -1.13
CA VAL A 57 6.75 -3.81 -1.84
C VAL A 57 6.19 -2.45 -2.23
N SER A 58 5.07 -2.44 -2.92
CA SER A 58 4.52 -1.25 -3.57
C SER A 58 4.09 -0.19 -2.55
N LEU A 59 3.33 -0.57 -1.51
CA LEU A 59 2.88 0.35 -0.47
C LEU A 59 4.03 0.88 0.39
N SER A 60 5.03 0.05 0.68
CA SER A 60 6.20 0.50 1.46
C SER A 60 7.04 1.50 0.68
N ILE A 61 7.25 1.28 -0.62
CA ILE A 61 7.93 2.23 -1.52
C ILE A 61 7.12 3.52 -1.66
N SER A 62 5.82 3.41 -1.84
CA SER A 62 4.90 4.55 -1.92
C SER A 62 4.97 5.40 -0.65
N GLY A 63 5.02 4.76 0.53
CA GLY A 63 5.22 5.43 1.81
C GLY A 63 6.54 6.19 1.89
N LEU A 64 7.64 5.56 1.46
CA LEU A 64 8.95 6.19 1.44
C LEU A 64 8.98 7.44 0.55
N ILE A 65 8.38 7.37 -0.65
CA ILE A 65 8.28 8.52 -1.56
C ILE A 65 7.44 9.62 -0.92
N MET A 66 6.27 9.28 -0.36
CA MET A 66 5.38 10.27 0.25
C MET A 66 6.04 10.99 1.43
N GLN A 67 6.74 10.26 2.31
CA GLN A 67 7.51 10.83 3.41
C GLN A 67 8.62 11.77 2.92
N GLN A 68 9.29 11.42 1.85
CA GLN A 68 10.34 12.23 1.26
C GLN A 68 9.79 13.53 0.64
N LEU A 69 8.72 13.43 -0.15
CA LEU A 69 8.12 14.59 -0.81
C LEU A 69 7.46 15.55 0.17
N SER A 70 6.83 15.03 1.22
CA SER A 70 6.21 15.84 2.27
C SER A 70 7.21 16.29 3.35
N ARG A 71 8.48 15.86 3.28
CA ARG A 71 9.50 16.08 4.31
C ARG A 71 9.02 15.75 5.72
N ASN A 72 8.13 14.77 5.81
CA ASN A 72 7.50 14.37 7.06
C ASN A 72 7.43 12.85 7.16
N LYS A 73 8.14 12.27 8.14
CA LYS A 73 8.22 10.83 8.37
C LYS A 73 6.94 10.19 8.91
N PHE A 74 5.95 10.99 9.29
CA PHE A 74 4.66 10.53 9.82
C PHE A 74 3.54 10.51 8.78
N VAL A 75 3.84 10.79 7.52
CA VAL A 75 2.87 10.78 6.43
C VAL A 75 2.77 9.39 5.83
N SER A 76 1.54 8.96 5.56
CA SER A 76 1.20 7.72 4.88
C SER A 76 0.92 7.97 3.39
N PRO A 77 1.09 7.00 2.51
CA PRO A 77 0.71 7.11 1.10
C PRO A 77 -0.80 7.36 0.90
N THR A 78 -1.62 7.03 1.89
CA THR A 78 -3.09 7.21 1.85
C THR A 78 -3.54 8.65 2.13
N THR A 79 -2.63 9.57 2.51
CA THR A 79 -2.99 10.95 2.87
C THR A 79 -3.24 11.90 1.70
N ALA A 80 -3.17 11.42 0.45
CA ALA A 80 -3.41 12.25 -0.74
C ALA A 80 -4.90 12.31 -1.18
N GLY A 81 -5.85 11.85 -0.36
CA GLY A 81 -7.28 11.80 -0.68
C GLY A 81 -7.65 10.78 -1.79
N THR A 82 -6.67 10.07 -2.33
CA THR A 82 -6.85 9.05 -3.38
C THR A 82 -7.73 7.91 -2.91
N MET A 83 -7.54 7.52 -1.65
CA MET A 83 -8.27 6.44 -1.03
C MET A 83 -9.76 6.76 -0.84
N ASP A 84 -10.06 7.98 -0.39
CA ASP A 84 -11.45 8.44 -0.24
C ASP A 84 -12.13 8.55 -1.60
N SER A 85 -11.38 8.95 -2.63
CA SER A 85 -11.86 8.97 -4.02
C SER A 85 -12.12 7.55 -4.56
N ALA A 86 -11.24 6.59 -4.26
CA ALA A 86 -11.46 5.18 -4.59
C ALA A 86 -12.72 4.63 -3.88
N LYS A 87 -12.91 4.96 -2.60
CA LYS A 87 -14.09 4.61 -1.81
C LYS A 87 -15.38 5.17 -2.44
N LEU A 88 -15.37 6.42 -2.90
CA LEU A 88 -16.48 7.01 -3.65
C LEU A 88 -16.76 6.22 -4.94
N GLY A 89 -15.71 5.84 -5.67
CA GLY A 89 -15.83 5.04 -6.88
C GLY A 89 -16.40 3.64 -6.63
N VAL A 90 -16.02 2.99 -5.51
CA VAL A 90 -16.64 1.73 -5.06
C VAL A 90 -18.13 1.93 -4.80
N LEU A 91 -18.52 2.99 -4.06
CA LEU A 91 -19.93 3.32 -3.83
C LEU A 91 -20.69 3.48 -5.15
N VAL A 92 -20.17 4.32 -6.06
CA VAL A 92 -20.80 4.56 -7.38
C VAL A 92 -20.93 3.26 -8.16
N SER A 93 -19.92 2.39 -8.13
CA SER A 93 -19.97 1.10 -8.82
C SER A 93 -21.03 0.18 -8.22
N LEU A 94 -21.21 0.17 -6.92
CA LEU A 94 -22.24 -0.63 -6.24
C LEU A 94 -23.65 -0.10 -6.51
N MET A 95 -23.81 1.23 -6.68
CA MET A 95 -25.11 1.85 -6.95
C MET A 95 -25.54 1.70 -8.42
N LEU A 96 -24.63 1.96 -9.36
CA LEU A 96 -24.95 2.07 -10.78
C LEU A 96 -24.68 0.78 -11.57
N PHE A 97 -23.72 -0.02 -11.14
CA PHE A 97 -23.25 -1.22 -11.83
C PHE A 97 -23.43 -2.47 -10.95
N THR A 98 -24.66 -2.71 -10.50
CA THR A 98 -24.97 -3.82 -9.56
C THR A 98 -24.62 -5.18 -10.11
N THR A 99 -24.84 -5.41 -11.42
CA THR A 99 -24.58 -6.69 -12.13
C THR A 99 -23.15 -6.82 -12.64
N ALA A 100 -22.33 -5.77 -12.56
CA ALA A 100 -20.95 -5.78 -13.04
C ALA A 100 -20.07 -6.75 -12.25
N SER A 101 -19.07 -7.32 -12.92
CA SER A 101 -18.06 -8.18 -12.32
C SER A 101 -17.22 -7.39 -11.28
N PRO A 102 -16.57 -8.07 -10.34
CA PRO A 102 -15.66 -7.42 -9.40
C PRO A 102 -14.56 -6.59 -10.08
N LEU A 103 -14.00 -7.07 -11.20
CA LEU A 103 -12.99 -6.36 -11.96
C LEU A 103 -13.53 -5.05 -12.55
N GLU A 104 -14.72 -5.06 -13.13
CA GLU A 104 -15.34 -3.84 -13.68
C GLU A 104 -15.60 -2.81 -12.58
N LYS A 105 -16.05 -3.23 -11.40
CA LYS A 105 -16.23 -2.36 -10.23
C LYS A 105 -14.92 -1.76 -9.77
N MET A 106 -13.84 -2.56 -9.76
CA MET A 106 -12.48 -2.07 -9.44
C MET A 106 -11.99 -1.05 -10.47
N LEU A 107 -12.26 -1.25 -11.77
CA LEU A 107 -11.89 -0.28 -12.81
C LEU A 107 -12.63 1.05 -12.64
N VAL A 108 -13.91 1.03 -12.33
CA VAL A 108 -14.68 2.25 -12.02
C VAL A 108 -14.05 2.96 -10.82
N ALA A 109 -13.80 2.25 -9.73
CA ALA A 109 -13.19 2.83 -8.53
C ALA A 109 -11.78 3.37 -8.81
N PHE A 110 -11.02 2.73 -9.69
CA PHE A 110 -9.71 3.21 -10.12
C PHE A 110 -9.79 4.53 -10.92
N VAL A 111 -10.78 4.67 -11.79
CA VAL A 111 -11.03 5.94 -12.51
C VAL A 111 -11.35 7.07 -11.53
N PHE A 112 -12.17 6.81 -10.50
CA PHE A 112 -12.46 7.78 -9.44
C PHE A 112 -11.21 8.14 -8.62
N ALA A 113 -10.37 7.17 -8.30
CA ALA A 113 -9.09 7.40 -7.63
C ALA A 113 -8.17 8.31 -8.46
N LEU A 114 -8.08 8.08 -9.78
CA LEU A 114 -7.33 8.93 -10.70
C LEU A 114 -7.89 10.34 -10.77
N ALA A 115 -9.20 10.47 -10.92
CA ALA A 115 -9.88 11.76 -10.96
C ALA A 115 -9.64 12.56 -9.65
N GLY A 116 -9.78 11.90 -8.50
CA GLY A 116 -9.50 12.49 -7.19
C GLY A 116 -8.03 12.92 -7.05
N THR A 117 -7.09 12.09 -7.48
CA THR A 117 -5.67 12.45 -7.51
C THR A 117 -5.41 13.67 -8.39
N PHE A 118 -6.00 13.71 -9.56
CA PHE A 118 -5.89 14.86 -10.46
C PHE A 118 -6.46 16.14 -9.85
N LEU A 119 -7.64 16.07 -9.22
CA LEU A 119 -8.24 17.19 -8.52
C LEU A 119 -7.37 17.65 -7.33
N PHE A 120 -6.87 16.71 -6.53
CA PHE A 120 -5.95 17.02 -5.45
C PHE A 120 -4.71 17.77 -5.94
N MET A 121 -4.08 17.31 -7.03
CA MET A 121 -2.93 17.98 -7.63
C MET A 121 -3.28 19.38 -8.18
N GLN A 122 -4.48 19.56 -8.74
CA GLN A 122 -4.96 20.87 -9.16
C GLN A 122 -5.13 21.84 -7.98
N ILE A 123 -5.67 21.34 -6.86
CA ILE A 123 -5.82 22.12 -5.61
C ILE A 123 -4.43 22.53 -5.11
N LEU A 124 -3.48 21.60 -5.02
CA LEU A 124 -2.10 21.88 -4.58
C LEU A 124 -1.42 22.96 -5.43
N LYS A 125 -1.61 22.95 -6.76
CA LYS A 125 -1.05 23.95 -7.66
C LYS A 125 -1.58 25.36 -7.41
N ARG A 126 -2.82 25.49 -6.91
CA ARG A 126 -3.45 26.79 -6.62
C ARG A 126 -3.08 27.34 -5.25
N ILE A 127 -2.62 26.48 -4.35
CA ILE A 127 -2.20 26.88 -3.00
C ILE A 127 -0.80 27.47 -3.10
N LYS A 128 -0.65 28.73 -2.70
CA LYS A 128 0.62 29.48 -2.76
C LYS A 128 1.59 29.15 -1.61
N PHE A 129 1.22 28.26 -0.70
CA PHE A 129 2.09 27.84 0.40
C PHE A 129 3.16 26.90 -0.10
N LYS A 130 4.42 27.30 0.05
CA LYS A 130 5.60 26.54 -0.42
C LYS A 130 6.06 25.45 0.56
N ASP A 131 5.43 25.32 1.71
CA ASP A 131 5.86 24.32 2.70
C ASP A 131 5.27 22.94 2.39
N ALA A 132 6.13 21.94 2.31
CA ALA A 132 5.76 20.55 2.05
C ALA A 132 4.81 19.94 3.10
N ILE A 133 4.69 20.54 4.29
CA ILE A 133 3.75 20.15 5.35
C ILE A 133 2.29 20.28 4.88
N PHE A 134 2.00 21.21 3.98
CA PHE A 134 0.63 21.41 3.47
C PHE A 134 0.16 20.28 2.57
N ILE A 135 1.05 19.51 1.95
CA ILE A 135 0.69 18.40 1.04
C ILE A 135 -0.24 17.39 1.74
N PRO A 136 0.17 16.77 2.86
CA PRO A 136 -0.71 15.82 3.56
C PRO A 136 -1.93 16.50 4.19
N LEU A 137 -1.81 17.73 4.68
CA LEU A 137 -2.93 18.44 5.29
C LEU A 137 -4.07 18.70 4.28
N VAL A 138 -3.73 19.22 3.10
CA VAL A 138 -4.70 19.42 2.01
C VAL A 138 -5.30 18.10 1.57
N GLY A 139 -4.49 17.04 1.51
CA GLY A 139 -4.96 15.70 1.15
C GLY A 139 -5.98 15.15 2.15
N ILE A 140 -5.75 15.30 3.45
CA ILE A 140 -6.68 14.89 4.51
C ILE A 140 -7.98 15.70 4.41
N MET A 141 -7.90 17.02 4.25
CA MET A 141 -9.09 17.89 4.13
C MET A 141 -9.91 17.52 2.89
N PHE A 142 -9.26 17.34 1.75
CA PHE A 142 -9.90 16.91 0.51
C PHE A 142 -10.54 15.53 0.65
N GLY A 143 -9.83 14.58 1.26
CA GLY A 143 -10.32 13.24 1.55
C GLY A 143 -11.56 13.27 2.46
N ASN A 144 -11.56 14.10 3.51
CA ASN A 144 -12.69 14.23 4.41
C ASN A 144 -13.96 14.74 3.71
N ILE A 145 -13.83 15.70 2.77
CA ILE A 145 -14.97 16.18 1.97
C ILE A 145 -15.55 15.01 1.16
N ILE A 146 -14.73 14.29 0.44
CA ILE A 146 -15.17 13.13 -0.37
C ILE A 146 -15.78 12.04 0.52
N SER A 147 -15.14 11.74 1.64
CA SER A 147 -15.60 10.72 2.58
C SER A 147 -16.97 11.08 3.19
N SER A 148 -17.21 12.35 3.48
CA SER A 148 -18.51 12.81 3.99
C SER A 148 -19.63 12.60 2.96
N VAL A 149 -19.38 12.97 1.69
CA VAL A 149 -20.33 12.72 0.59
C VAL A 149 -20.56 11.22 0.41
N THR A 150 -19.48 10.43 0.40
CA THR A 150 -19.56 8.98 0.26
C THR A 150 -20.39 8.34 1.38
N THR A 151 -20.15 8.75 2.61
CA THR A 151 -20.85 8.23 3.78
C THR A 151 -22.33 8.58 3.74
N PHE A 152 -22.69 9.81 3.36
CA PHE A 152 -24.10 10.21 3.21
C PHE A 152 -24.85 9.32 2.24
N PHE A 153 -24.32 9.10 1.04
CA PHE A 153 -24.97 8.23 0.05
C PHE A 153 -24.94 6.76 0.45
N ALA A 154 -23.86 6.29 1.09
CA ALA A 154 -23.75 4.93 1.59
C ALA A 154 -24.81 4.62 2.65
N TYR A 155 -25.13 5.57 3.55
CA TYR A 155 -26.25 5.45 4.49
C TYR A 155 -27.59 5.46 3.77
N LYS A 156 -27.79 6.40 2.84
CA LYS A 156 -29.06 6.53 2.12
C LYS A 156 -29.48 5.27 1.34
N TYR A 157 -28.48 4.50 0.87
CA TYR A 157 -28.71 3.29 0.05
C TYR A 157 -28.35 1.99 0.79
N ASP A 158 -28.15 2.01 2.09
CA ASP A 158 -27.78 0.85 2.92
C ASP A 158 -26.52 0.09 2.46
N LEU A 159 -25.55 0.80 1.87
CA LEU A 159 -24.32 0.24 1.31
C LEU A 159 -23.10 0.36 2.24
N ILE A 160 -23.26 0.83 3.47
CA ILE A 160 -22.16 1.03 4.43
C ILE A 160 -21.37 -0.26 4.66
N GLN A 161 -22.07 -1.37 4.91
CA GLN A 161 -21.44 -2.65 5.15
C GLN A 161 -20.66 -3.17 3.94
N ASN A 162 -21.23 -2.99 2.75
CA ASN A 162 -20.59 -3.41 1.50
C ASN A 162 -19.27 -2.65 1.26
N ILE A 163 -19.28 -1.33 1.50
CA ILE A 163 -18.09 -0.50 1.35
C ILE A 163 -17.02 -0.89 2.39
N ASN A 164 -17.43 -1.06 3.65
CA ASN A 164 -16.50 -1.44 4.71
C ASN A 164 -15.88 -2.83 4.46
N SER A 165 -16.68 -3.79 4.01
CA SER A 165 -16.19 -5.13 3.63
C SER A 165 -15.19 -5.06 2.48
N TRP A 166 -15.42 -4.20 1.48
CA TRP A 166 -14.51 -4.04 0.36
C TRP A 166 -13.18 -3.39 0.77
N LEU A 167 -13.23 -2.44 1.72
CA LEU A 167 -12.04 -1.73 2.19
C LEU A 167 -11.30 -2.48 3.30
N GLN A 168 -11.88 -3.51 3.87
CA GLN A 168 -11.19 -4.35 4.85
C GLN A 168 -10.02 -5.04 4.17
N GLY A 169 -8.80 -4.81 4.68
CA GLY A 169 -7.60 -5.47 4.16
C GLY A 169 -7.65 -6.97 4.37
N ASP A 170 -7.78 -7.73 3.27
CA ASP A 170 -7.88 -9.18 3.32
C ASP A 170 -7.28 -9.84 2.07
N PHE A 171 -6.41 -10.82 2.27
CA PHE A 171 -5.84 -11.62 1.20
C PHE A 171 -6.58 -12.95 0.98
N SER A 172 -7.54 -13.32 1.82
CA SER A 172 -8.27 -14.59 1.72
C SER A 172 -9.12 -14.67 0.45
N MET A 173 -9.61 -13.52 -0.02
CA MET A 173 -10.44 -13.41 -1.22
C MET A 173 -9.63 -13.31 -2.54
N ILE A 174 -8.31 -13.32 -2.46
CA ILE A 174 -7.44 -13.23 -3.63
C ILE A 174 -7.37 -14.58 -4.33
N MET A 175 -7.90 -14.59 -5.55
CA MET A 175 -7.88 -15.75 -6.46
C MET A 175 -7.53 -15.28 -7.87
N LYS A 176 -7.13 -16.23 -8.72
CA LYS A 176 -6.92 -15.99 -10.16
C LYS A 176 -8.15 -15.28 -10.78
N GLY A 177 -7.92 -14.19 -11.51
CA GLY A 177 -8.97 -13.33 -12.11
C GLY A 177 -9.36 -12.12 -11.25
N ARG A 178 -8.77 -11.92 -10.05
CA ARG A 178 -9.12 -10.79 -9.16
C ARG A 178 -7.94 -9.94 -8.73
N TYR A 179 -6.71 -10.36 -8.98
CA TYR A 179 -5.50 -9.67 -8.48
C TYR A 179 -4.62 -9.08 -9.59
N GLU A 180 -4.94 -9.36 -10.82
CA GLU A 180 -4.10 -9.03 -11.98
C GLU A 180 -3.90 -7.53 -12.15
N ILE A 181 -4.89 -6.72 -11.73
CA ILE A 181 -4.77 -5.26 -11.75
C ILE A 181 -3.61 -4.76 -10.85
N LEU A 182 -3.25 -5.53 -9.82
CA LEU A 182 -2.14 -5.21 -8.92
C LEU A 182 -0.78 -5.23 -9.65
N TYR A 183 -0.65 -5.99 -10.74
CA TYR A 183 0.58 -6.02 -11.55
C TYR A 183 0.92 -4.65 -12.16
N LEU A 184 -0.07 -3.76 -12.35
CA LEU A 184 0.17 -2.38 -12.78
C LEU A 184 1.00 -1.58 -11.77
N SER A 185 1.12 -2.03 -10.53
CA SER A 185 2.02 -1.41 -9.55
C SER A 185 3.50 -1.70 -9.82
N ILE A 186 3.83 -2.81 -10.51
CA ILE A 186 5.22 -3.20 -10.79
C ILE A 186 5.94 -2.15 -11.66
N PRO A 187 5.42 -1.73 -12.83
CA PRO A 187 6.05 -0.67 -13.60
C PRO A 187 6.15 0.65 -12.82
N LEU A 188 5.17 0.97 -11.98
CA LEU A 188 5.22 2.17 -11.13
C LEU A 188 6.36 2.10 -10.11
N VAL A 189 6.59 0.93 -9.50
CA VAL A 189 7.72 0.67 -8.61
C VAL A 189 9.05 0.81 -9.37
N ILE A 190 9.15 0.29 -10.60
CA ILE A 190 10.36 0.44 -11.44
C ILE A 190 10.62 1.93 -11.71
N ILE A 191 9.59 2.70 -12.08
CA ILE A 191 9.73 4.15 -12.29
C ILE A 191 10.17 4.84 -10.98
N ALA A 192 9.65 4.42 -9.82
CA ALA A 192 10.08 4.94 -8.53
C ALA A 192 11.60 4.72 -8.28
N PHE A 193 12.12 3.55 -8.64
CA PHE A 193 13.56 3.27 -8.58
C PHE A 193 14.38 4.17 -9.51
N LEU A 194 13.91 4.40 -10.74
CA LEU A 194 14.58 5.29 -11.70
C LEU A 194 14.60 6.75 -11.23
N TYR A 195 13.58 7.18 -10.53
CA TYR A 195 13.45 8.53 -9.97
C TYR A 195 14.01 8.70 -8.55
N ALA A 196 14.57 7.66 -7.94
CA ALA A 196 15.02 7.66 -6.55
C ALA A 196 15.93 8.84 -6.17
N ASN A 197 16.93 9.14 -7.01
CA ASN A 197 17.84 10.26 -6.77
C ASN A 197 17.09 11.61 -6.83
N ARG A 198 16.16 11.76 -7.77
CA ARG A 198 15.36 13.00 -7.93
C ARG A 198 14.44 13.20 -6.74
N PHE A 199 13.83 12.14 -6.20
CA PHE A 199 13.04 12.21 -4.98
C PHE A 199 13.89 12.55 -3.76
N THR A 200 15.13 12.03 -3.67
CA THR A 200 16.06 12.39 -2.60
C THR A 200 16.36 13.89 -2.62
N VAL A 201 16.66 14.45 -3.80
CA VAL A 201 16.93 15.89 -3.96
C VAL A 201 15.68 16.72 -3.68
N ALA A 202 14.50 16.30 -4.15
CA ALA A 202 13.24 16.99 -3.87
C ALA A 202 12.95 17.05 -2.37
N GLY A 203 13.27 16.01 -1.62
CA GLY A 203 13.14 15.97 -0.17
C GLY A 203 14.03 16.96 0.60
N MET A 204 15.09 17.49 -0.04
CA MET A 204 15.92 18.54 0.55
C MET A 204 15.29 19.93 0.47
N GLY A 205 14.22 20.08 -0.31
CA GLY A 205 13.44 21.32 -0.44
C GLY A 205 13.46 21.88 -1.85
N GLU A 206 12.49 22.80 -2.11
CA GLU A 206 12.30 23.40 -3.43
C GLU A 206 13.51 24.24 -3.85
N ASP A 207 14.00 25.10 -2.95
CA ASP A 207 15.12 26.00 -3.25
C ASP A 207 16.40 25.21 -3.56
N PHE A 208 16.70 24.17 -2.79
CA PHE A 208 17.84 23.30 -3.01
C PHE A 208 17.75 22.56 -4.34
N ALA A 209 16.60 21.99 -4.62
CA ALA A 209 16.34 21.25 -5.86
C ALA A 209 16.45 22.15 -7.09
N THR A 210 15.91 23.37 -7.01
CA THR A 210 15.94 24.35 -8.11
C THR A 210 17.36 24.86 -8.36
N ASN A 211 18.14 25.13 -7.31
CA ASN A 211 19.54 25.54 -7.43
C ASN A 211 20.41 24.45 -8.09
N LEU A 212 20.03 23.18 -7.98
CA LEU A 212 20.65 22.07 -8.74
C LEU A 212 20.10 21.90 -10.18
N GLY A 213 19.28 22.83 -10.66
CA GLY A 213 18.70 22.80 -12.01
C GLY A 213 17.54 21.80 -12.17
N MET A 214 16.98 21.29 -11.06
CA MET A 214 15.89 20.33 -11.12
C MET A 214 14.53 21.04 -11.10
N ASN A 215 13.61 20.62 -11.96
CA ASN A 215 12.23 21.08 -11.90
C ASN A 215 11.48 20.38 -10.74
N TYR A 216 11.47 21.03 -9.57
CA TYR A 216 10.87 20.49 -8.33
C TYR A 216 9.41 20.08 -8.51
N ASN A 217 8.58 20.95 -9.11
CA ASN A 217 7.15 20.70 -9.31
C ASN A 217 6.89 19.48 -10.21
N ARG A 218 7.72 19.26 -11.23
CA ARG A 218 7.62 18.07 -12.09
C ARG A 218 7.91 16.80 -11.30
N VAL A 219 8.96 16.79 -10.50
CA VAL A 219 9.33 15.62 -9.69
C VAL A 219 8.30 15.36 -8.60
N LEU A 220 7.79 16.40 -7.94
CA LEU A 220 6.70 16.31 -6.96
C LEU A 220 5.45 15.68 -7.59
N ASN A 221 5.00 16.18 -8.75
CA ASN A 221 3.83 15.66 -9.44
C ASN A 221 3.99 14.18 -9.84
N ILE A 222 5.15 13.79 -10.38
CA ILE A 222 5.44 12.40 -10.73
C ILE A 222 5.38 11.52 -9.49
N GLY A 223 5.97 11.94 -8.39
CA GLY A 223 5.94 11.17 -7.14
C GLY A 223 4.54 11.03 -6.59
N LEU A 224 3.73 12.10 -6.56
CA LEU A 224 2.34 12.04 -6.10
C LEU A 224 1.48 11.12 -6.99
N VAL A 225 1.66 11.15 -8.31
CA VAL A 225 0.98 10.23 -9.24
C VAL A 225 1.36 8.78 -8.94
N ILE A 226 2.65 8.47 -8.79
CA ILE A 226 3.10 7.12 -8.45
C ILE A 226 2.50 6.64 -7.13
N VAL A 227 2.56 7.47 -6.08
CA VAL A 227 2.01 7.16 -4.75
C VAL A 227 0.52 6.89 -4.85
N SER A 228 -0.22 7.76 -5.52
CA SER A 228 -1.68 7.65 -5.63
C SER A 228 -2.12 6.43 -6.43
N LEU A 229 -1.46 6.16 -7.57
CA LEU A 229 -1.76 4.99 -8.39
C LEU A 229 -1.49 3.68 -7.64
N ILE A 230 -0.33 3.57 -6.99
CA ILE A 230 0.01 2.39 -6.19
C ILE A 230 -1.01 2.21 -5.06
N SER A 231 -1.33 3.28 -4.33
CA SER A 231 -2.29 3.21 -3.23
C SER A 231 -3.67 2.75 -3.70
N ALA A 232 -4.15 3.30 -4.83
CA ALA A 232 -5.41 2.89 -5.43
C ALA A 232 -5.41 1.41 -5.84
N LEU A 233 -4.37 0.96 -6.55
CA LEU A 233 -4.25 -0.43 -7.01
C LEU A 233 -4.26 -1.42 -5.84
N VAL A 234 -3.51 -1.13 -4.77
CA VAL A 234 -3.46 -2.00 -3.59
C VAL A 234 -4.79 -1.99 -2.84
N VAL A 235 -5.35 -0.81 -2.56
CA VAL A 235 -6.61 -0.71 -1.81
C VAL A 235 -7.77 -1.37 -2.54
N LEU A 236 -7.85 -1.22 -3.86
CA LEU A 236 -8.92 -1.82 -4.65
C LEU A 236 -8.79 -3.35 -4.76
N THR A 237 -7.56 -3.87 -4.72
CA THR A 237 -7.32 -5.33 -4.85
C THR A 237 -7.37 -6.05 -3.51
N VAL A 238 -6.77 -5.49 -2.48
CA VAL A 238 -6.54 -6.13 -1.18
C VAL A 238 -7.31 -5.47 -0.05
N GLY A 239 -7.72 -4.21 -0.23
CA GLY A 239 -8.22 -3.35 0.84
C GLY A 239 -7.10 -2.58 1.54
N MET A 240 -7.44 -2.01 2.69
CA MET A 240 -6.52 -1.18 3.47
C MET A 240 -5.51 -2.01 4.24
N ILE A 241 -4.23 -1.67 4.10
CA ILE A 241 -3.15 -2.19 4.94
C ILE A 241 -2.61 -1.02 5.77
N PRO A 242 -3.11 -0.82 7.00
CA PRO A 242 -2.74 0.33 7.81
C PRO A 242 -1.27 0.31 8.21
N PHE A 243 -0.70 1.46 8.48
CA PHE A 243 0.67 1.66 8.98
C PHE A 243 1.83 1.17 8.10
N LEU A 244 1.61 0.30 7.11
CA LEU A 244 2.68 -0.32 6.32
C LEU A 244 3.59 0.73 5.67
N GLY A 245 3.01 1.67 4.92
CA GLY A 245 3.75 2.76 4.26
C GLY A 245 4.31 3.83 5.22
N LEU A 246 3.98 3.74 6.50
CA LEU A 246 4.52 4.63 7.52
C LEU A 246 5.69 3.96 8.25
N ILE A 247 5.53 2.73 8.70
CA ILE A 247 6.46 2.05 9.60
C ILE A 247 7.69 1.55 8.86
N ILE A 248 7.51 0.88 7.73
CA ILE A 248 8.60 0.25 7.00
C ILE A 248 9.66 1.26 6.55
N PRO A 249 9.30 2.41 5.93
CA PRO A 249 10.27 3.43 5.60
C PRO A 249 11.00 4.00 6.82
N ASN A 250 10.29 4.20 7.94
CA ASN A 250 10.89 4.70 9.18
C ASN A 250 11.90 3.73 9.77
N ILE A 251 11.59 2.43 9.81
CA ILE A 251 12.56 1.41 10.25
C ILE A 251 13.81 1.44 9.37
N VAL A 252 13.63 1.47 8.04
CA VAL A 252 14.76 1.47 7.10
C VAL A 252 15.59 2.75 7.23
N SER A 253 14.95 3.91 7.39
CA SER A 253 15.62 5.21 7.57
C SER A 253 16.56 5.22 8.80
N ILE A 254 16.19 4.56 9.90
CA ILE A 254 17.05 4.43 11.10
C ILE A 254 18.37 3.72 10.79
N TYR A 255 18.36 2.72 9.90
CA TYR A 255 19.55 1.90 9.60
C TYR A 255 20.31 2.31 8.35
N ARG A 256 19.67 3.02 7.40
CA ARG A 256 20.23 3.34 6.07
C ARG A 256 20.26 4.83 5.74
N GLY A 257 19.66 5.65 6.60
CA GLY A 257 19.47 7.07 6.33
C GLY A 257 18.43 7.34 5.24
N ASP A 258 18.34 8.60 4.81
CA ASP A 258 17.26 9.11 3.98
C ASP A 258 17.58 9.14 2.46
N ASN A 259 18.69 8.53 2.02
CA ASN A 259 19.01 8.39 0.61
C ASN A 259 18.15 7.29 -0.01
N LEU A 260 17.19 7.67 -0.88
CA LEU A 260 16.23 6.73 -1.46
C LEU A 260 16.90 5.62 -2.27
N LYS A 261 17.93 5.92 -3.05
CA LYS A 261 18.62 4.90 -3.85
C LYS A 261 19.13 3.73 -3.02
N ASN A 262 19.60 4.02 -1.80
CA ASN A 262 20.10 3.02 -0.88
C ASN A 262 18.99 2.36 -0.05
N SER A 263 17.93 3.11 0.25
CA SER A 263 16.85 2.69 1.14
C SER A 263 15.74 1.91 0.41
N LEU A 264 15.41 2.24 -0.86
CA LEU A 264 14.36 1.60 -1.65
C LEU A 264 14.45 0.06 -1.66
N PRO A 265 15.60 -0.57 -1.96
CA PRO A 265 15.67 -2.03 -2.00
C PRO A 265 15.42 -2.68 -0.63
N HIS A 266 15.82 -2.00 0.47
CA HIS A 266 15.58 -2.51 1.82
C HIS A 266 14.12 -2.31 2.20
N THR A 267 13.52 -1.18 1.84
CA THR A 267 12.10 -0.87 2.06
C THR A 267 11.22 -1.88 1.33
N ALA A 268 11.54 -2.19 0.07
CA ALA A 268 10.84 -3.19 -0.72
C ALA A 268 10.86 -4.57 -0.05
N LEU A 269 12.06 -5.06 0.27
CA LEU A 269 12.22 -6.38 0.88
C LEU A 269 11.59 -6.46 2.28
N LEU A 270 11.81 -5.45 3.13
CA LEU A 270 11.26 -5.43 4.47
C LEU A 270 9.74 -5.33 4.45
N GLY A 271 9.16 -4.55 3.53
CA GLY A 271 7.72 -4.44 3.35
C GLY A 271 7.08 -5.75 2.96
N ALA A 272 7.66 -6.46 1.98
CA ALA A 272 7.18 -7.79 1.58
C ALA A 272 7.28 -8.80 2.73
N VAL A 273 8.42 -8.87 3.42
CA VAL A 273 8.64 -9.76 4.56
C VAL A 273 7.66 -9.48 5.69
N PHE A 274 7.43 -8.21 6.02
CA PHE A 274 6.54 -7.81 7.10
C PHE A 274 5.08 -8.20 6.83
N VAL A 275 4.56 -7.89 5.63
CA VAL A 275 3.18 -8.25 5.27
C VAL A 275 3.03 -9.77 5.21
N LEU A 276 4.00 -10.48 4.65
CA LEU A 276 3.96 -11.93 4.57
C LEU A 276 4.00 -12.59 5.95
N ALA A 277 4.83 -12.09 6.87
CA ALA A 277 4.85 -12.56 8.25
C ALA A 277 3.52 -12.31 8.96
N CYS A 278 2.93 -11.12 8.81
CA CYS A 278 1.62 -10.79 9.38
C CYS A 278 0.49 -11.66 8.79
N ASP A 279 0.54 -11.96 7.48
CA ASP A 279 -0.44 -12.84 6.83
C ASP A 279 -0.33 -14.28 7.34
N ILE A 280 0.89 -14.81 7.49
CA ILE A 280 1.10 -16.13 8.09
C ILE A 280 0.59 -16.18 9.53
N LEU A 281 0.89 -15.16 10.34
CA LEU A 281 0.38 -15.05 11.71
C LEU A 281 -1.15 -15.05 11.73
N GLY A 282 -1.79 -14.26 10.85
CA GLY A 282 -3.24 -14.21 10.74
C GLY A 282 -3.89 -15.55 10.41
N ARG A 283 -3.18 -16.45 9.71
CA ARG A 283 -3.66 -17.79 9.37
C ARG A 283 -3.42 -18.83 10.47
N VAL A 284 -2.47 -18.61 11.36
CA VAL A 284 -2.05 -19.59 12.36
C VAL A 284 -2.72 -19.36 13.72
N VAL A 285 -2.96 -18.09 14.10
CA VAL A 285 -3.37 -17.72 15.47
C VAL A 285 -4.74 -18.26 15.86
N ILE A 286 -5.72 -18.28 14.95
CA ILE A 286 -7.09 -18.76 15.23
C ILE A 286 -7.50 -19.85 14.23
N TYR A 287 -6.59 -20.77 13.94
CA TYR A 287 -6.88 -21.86 13.01
C TYR A 287 -8.17 -22.60 13.37
N PRO A 288 -9.09 -22.94 12.42
CA PRO A 288 -8.99 -22.80 10.95
C PRO A 288 -9.47 -21.45 10.39
N TYR A 289 -9.82 -20.50 11.22
CA TYR A 289 -10.25 -19.17 10.81
C TYR A 289 -9.05 -18.28 10.49
N GLU A 290 -9.24 -17.32 9.59
CA GLU A 290 -8.20 -16.38 9.20
C GLU A 290 -8.51 -14.99 9.77
N ILE A 291 -7.48 -14.34 10.33
CA ILE A 291 -7.55 -12.95 10.76
C ILE A 291 -7.17 -12.08 9.57
N SER A 292 -7.98 -11.06 9.26
CA SER A 292 -7.69 -10.13 8.15
C SER A 292 -6.34 -9.43 8.32
N ILE A 293 -5.64 -9.19 7.21
CA ILE A 293 -4.33 -8.52 7.21
C ILE A 293 -4.44 -7.09 7.76
N GLY A 294 -5.58 -6.41 7.53
CA GLY A 294 -5.85 -5.09 8.07
C GLY A 294 -5.77 -5.05 9.59
N LEU A 295 -6.26 -6.09 10.26
CA LEU A 295 -6.20 -6.21 11.72
C LEU A 295 -4.81 -6.59 12.21
N THR A 296 -4.18 -7.63 11.63
CA THR A 296 -2.85 -8.09 12.08
C THR A 296 -1.79 -7.01 11.90
N VAL A 297 -1.73 -6.36 10.73
CA VAL A 297 -0.82 -5.23 10.49
C VAL A 297 -1.21 -4.01 11.32
N GLY A 298 -2.50 -3.78 11.52
CA GLY A 298 -2.98 -2.67 12.36
C GLY A 298 -2.48 -2.77 13.79
N VAL A 299 -2.61 -3.94 14.42
CA VAL A 299 -2.16 -4.18 15.81
C VAL A 299 -0.64 -4.18 15.93
N ILE A 300 0.04 -5.00 15.13
CA ILE A 300 1.51 -5.11 15.18
C ILE A 300 2.15 -3.77 14.76
N GLY A 301 1.61 -3.16 13.71
CA GLY A 301 2.09 -1.89 13.20
C GLY A 301 1.93 -0.75 14.21
N SER A 302 0.77 -0.60 14.84
CA SER A 302 0.59 0.43 15.86
C SER A 302 1.54 0.26 17.04
N GLY A 303 1.76 -1.00 17.49
CA GLY A 303 2.73 -1.30 18.54
C GLY A 303 4.16 -0.90 18.17
N ILE A 304 4.61 -1.25 16.95
CA ILE A 304 5.93 -0.86 16.44
C ILE A 304 6.03 0.67 16.32
N PHE A 305 4.98 1.32 15.81
CA PHE A 305 4.97 2.77 15.67
C PHE A 305 5.09 3.50 17.00
N LEU A 306 4.32 3.09 18.01
CA LEU A 306 4.40 3.63 19.37
C LEU A 306 5.80 3.44 19.96
N TYR A 307 6.37 2.24 19.80
CA TYR A 307 7.75 1.99 20.24
C TYR A 307 8.77 2.92 19.58
N LEU A 308 8.66 3.15 18.27
CA LEU A 308 9.54 4.06 17.54
C LEU A 308 9.41 5.51 18.02
N LEU A 309 8.20 5.97 18.33
CA LEU A 309 7.92 7.30 18.87
C LEU A 309 8.58 7.49 20.26
N MET A 310 8.36 6.53 21.16
CA MET A 310 8.92 6.56 22.51
C MET A 310 10.47 6.58 22.49
N ARG A 311 11.06 5.74 21.64
CA ARG A 311 12.51 5.69 21.48
C ARG A 311 13.09 6.98 20.96
N ARG A 312 12.42 7.68 20.02
CA ARG A 312 12.89 8.93 19.45
C ARG A 312 12.93 10.07 20.50
N ASN A 313 11.93 10.13 21.38
CA ASN A 313 11.91 11.12 22.46
C ASN A 313 13.02 10.89 23.49
N ALA A 314 13.44 9.64 23.69
CA ALA A 314 14.55 9.30 24.58
C ALA A 314 15.94 9.73 24.06
N TYR A 315 16.09 10.01 22.76
CA TYR A 315 17.35 10.53 22.16
C TYR A 315 17.33 12.04 21.93
N ALA A 316 16.18 12.69 22.14
CA ALA A 316 16.01 14.14 21.96
C ALA A 316 16.03 14.89 23.32
N ALA A 317 16.03 14.18 24.43
CA ALA A 317 16.27 14.65 25.79
C ALA A 317 17.70 14.33 26.22
#